data_3ebac9403333a5e2ebb3d1ebc4338205
#
_entry.id   3ebac9403333a5e2ebb3d1ebc4338205
#
_cell.length_a   1.000
_cell.length_b   1.000
_cell.length_c   1.000
_cell.angle_alpha   90.00
_cell.angle_beta   90.00
_cell.angle_gamma   90.00
#
_symmetry.space_group_name_H-M   'P 1'
#
loop_
_entity.id
_entity.type
_entity.pdbx_description
1 polymer ?
#
loop_
_entity_poly.entity_id
_entity_poly.type
_entity_poly.pdbx_seq_one_letter_code
_entity_poly.pdbx_strand_id
1 'polypeptide(L)'
;MSLLRLCIVSCALVATTFAAETRRPNILFILVDDQSPLDLKAYNPKSPLHSPNLDRLAAQGMVLDGAYHMGSFIGGVCTPSRHMIMSGRTVWHLPIGPGAAAHCPPQLEQNTIPAVFNRAGYDTMRTCKLGNSYEAANKLFTVRKDASKRGGTDETGSAWHGEQVLAYLQNREATQDRDPFLIYFGFSHPHDTRDGQPALLAKYGATNHTDPTTLPPAHPQQPALPENYLPAHPFPHGHPGLRDEVAVSGVWERRDERTIRNELGREFACAEAIDVQVGRVLAKLAAMGELDNTYIFYTADHGIAIGRHGLQGKQNLYQHTWRVPFIAKGPGIKPGTRAEGNTYLLDVLATLCDFAGIAAPASNEGLSFRPVLEGKQSVVRDVVYGVYNGGTKPGMRSVKQGDWKLVKFDVLGGTVRETQLFNLRENPHEFVEQHHAPALVALTGVTPAAHQRNLATNPRHAAKLAELEALLLSEMRRLDDPWRLWNQPTDGLTPPLEAPAAKGKKQAKS
;
A
#
# COMPACT_ATOMS: atom_id res chain seq x y z
N MET A 1 64.65 -5.11 -67.38
CA MET A 1 63.38 -5.65 -66.86
C MET A 1 63.43 -5.63 -65.33
N SER A 2 62.90 -4.62 -64.75
CA SER A 2 62.97 -4.40 -63.28
C SER A 2 61.58 -4.59 -62.67
N LEU A 3 61.40 -5.58 -61.80
CA LEU A 3 60.13 -5.89 -61.09
C LEU A 3 60.05 -5.04 -59.83
N LEU A 4 59.06 -4.11 -59.80
CA LEU A 4 58.74 -3.30 -58.68
C LEU A 4 57.80 -4.14 -57.76
N ARG A 5 58.21 -4.49 -56.52
CA ARG A 5 57.42 -5.15 -55.54
C ARG A 5 56.64 -4.07 -54.72
N LEU A 6 55.31 -4.07 -54.82
CA LEU A 6 54.40 -3.22 -54.06
C LEU A 6 54.12 -3.90 -52.73
N CYS A 7 54.64 -3.35 -51.62
CA CYS A 7 54.26 -3.78 -50.27
C CYS A 7 52.95 -3.07 -49.85
N ILE A 8 51.83 -3.82 -49.72
CA ILE A 8 50.57 -3.35 -49.13
C ILE A 8 50.66 -3.54 -47.60
N VAL A 9 50.82 -2.46 -46.90
CA VAL A 9 50.70 -2.44 -45.42
C VAL A 9 49.22 -2.36 -45.05
N SER A 10 48.64 -3.47 -44.60
CA SER A 10 47.29 -3.51 -44.03
C SER A 10 47.31 -2.98 -42.58
N CYS A 11 46.87 -1.74 -42.38
CA CYS A 11 46.55 -1.23 -41.03
C CYS A 11 45.26 -1.86 -40.55
N ALA A 12 45.34 -2.84 -39.62
CA ALA A 12 44.19 -3.33 -38.89
C ALA A 12 43.81 -2.30 -37.82
N LEU A 13 42.67 -1.59 -38.03
CA LEU A 13 42.02 -0.81 -36.99
C LEU A 13 41.47 -1.77 -35.95
N VAL A 14 42.10 -1.88 -34.79
CA VAL A 14 41.52 -2.51 -33.61
C VAL A 14 40.52 -1.53 -33.00
N ALA A 15 39.23 -1.70 -33.33
CA ALA A 15 38.15 -1.01 -32.64
C ALA A 15 38.06 -1.59 -31.24
N THR A 16 38.66 -0.95 -30.26
CA THR A 16 38.37 -1.19 -28.84
C THR A 16 36.95 -0.71 -28.55
N THR A 17 36.01 -1.63 -28.58
CA THR A 17 34.67 -1.38 -27.99
C THR A 17 34.87 -1.25 -26.49
N PHE A 18 34.94 -0.01 -26.00
CA PHE A 18 34.69 0.25 -24.58
C PHE A 18 33.25 -0.18 -24.33
N ALA A 19 33.06 -1.32 -23.66
CA ALA A 19 31.77 -1.61 -23.05
C ALA A 19 31.49 -0.43 -22.11
N ALA A 20 30.47 0.37 -22.44
CA ALA A 20 30.01 1.41 -21.55
C ALA A 20 29.70 0.73 -20.21
N GLU A 21 30.41 1.11 -19.16
CA GLU A 21 30.17 0.63 -17.81
C GLU A 21 28.69 0.90 -17.54
N THR A 22 27.89 -0.15 -17.36
CA THR A 22 26.43 0.00 -17.18
C THR A 22 26.21 0.74 -15.87
N ARG A 23 25.83 2.00 -15.98
CA ARG A 23 25.59 2.87 -14.84
C ARG A 23 24.52 2.23 -13.93
N ARG A 24 24.81 2.13 -12.63
CA ARG A 24 23.84 1.59 -11.67
C ARG A 24 22.55 2.41 -11.71
N PRO A 25 21.36 1.75 -11.67
CA PRO A 25 20.09 2.45 -11.77
C PRO A 25 19.78 3.26 -10.52
N ASN A 26 19.11 4.37 -10.71
CA ASN A 26 18.47 5.11 -9.62
C ASN A 26 17.14 4.46 -9.25
N ILE A 27 16.66 4.77 -8.04
CA ILE A 27 15.37 4.29 -7.53
C ILE A 27 14.55 5.47 -7.00
N LEU A 28 13.33 5.60 -7.47
CA LEU A 28 12.30 6.49 -6.95
C LEU A 28 11.15 5.65 -6.42
N PHE A 29 11.08 5.48 -5.10
CA PHE A 29 10.01 4.76 -4.42
C PHE A 29 9.01 5.78 -3.84
N ILE A 30 7.81 5.84 -4.43
CA ILE A 30 6.73 6.77 -4.09
C ILE A 30 5.73 6.03 -3.19
N LEU A 31 5.51 6.55 -1.98
CA LEU A 31 4.60 5.97 -1.00
C LEU A 31 3.57 6.99 -0.54
N VAL A 32 2.31 6.73 -0.82
CA VAL A 32 1.19 7.52 -0.30
C VAL A 32 0.59 6.86 0.94
N ASP A 33 -0.19 7.61 1.70
CA ASP A 33 -0.73 7.20 3.01
C ASP A 33 -2.27 7.12 2.91
N ASP A 34 -2.84 5.93 3.05
CA ASP A 34 -4.28 5.69 2.99
C ASP A 34 -4.89 5.83 1.56
N GLN A 35 -4.44 5.10 0.56
CA GLN A 35 -5.06 5.16 -0.76
C GLN A 35 -5.60 3.81 -1.24
N SER A 36 -6.90 3.75 -1.55
CA SER A 36 -7.48 2.58 -2.21
C SER A 36 -7.03 2.48 -3.67
N PRO A 37 -6.71 1.28 -4.19
CA PRO A 37 -6.50 1.12 -5.63
C PRO A 37 -7.72 1.57 -6.44
N LEU A 38 -8.93 1.46 -5.90
CA LEU A 38 -10.16 1.85 -6.59
C LEU A 38 -10.31 3.37 -6.81
N ASP A 39 -9.44 4.17 -6.22
CA ASP A 39 -9.40 5.62 -6.45
C ASP A 39 -8.67 5.98 -7.76
N LEU A 40 -7.80 5.11 -8.26
CA LEU A 40 -7.02 5.32 -9.49
C LEU A 40 -7.70 4.72 -10.73
N LYS A 41 -7.69 5.43 -11.85
CA LYS A 41 -8.23 4.95 -13.14
C LYS A 41 -7.57 3.66 -13.61
N ALA A 42 -6.31 3.44 -13.25
CA ALA A 42 -5.61 2.19 -13.55
C ALA A 42 -6.32 0.94 -12.99
N TYR A 43 -7.11 1.07 -11.92
CA TYR A 43 -7.87 -0.02 -11.29
C TYR A 43 -9.38 0.16 -11.39
N ASN A 44 -9.84 1.39 -11.52
CA ASN A 44 -11.25 1.76 -11.66
C ASN A 44 -11.38 2.82 -12.76
N PRO A 45 -11.65 2.42 -14.01
CA PRO A 45 -11.76 3.35 -15.13
C PRO A 45 -12.83 4.44 -14.95
N LYS A 46 -13.81 4.21 -14.05
CA LYS A 46 -14.87 5.18 -13.71
C LYS A 46 -14.44 6.20 -12.66
N SER A 47 -13.26 6.08 -12.07
CA SER A 47 -12.79 7.02 -11.06
C SER A 47 -12.76 8.45 -11.61
N PRO A 48 -13.37 9.42 -10.93
CA PRO A 48 -13.33 10.81 -11.33
C PRO A 48 -12.03 11.51 -10.92
N LEU A 49 -11.13 10.83 -10.22
CA LEU A 49 -9.83 11.39 -9.84
C LEU A 49 -9.06 11.84 -11.08
N HIS A 50 -8.61 13.08 -11.07
CA HIS A 50 -7.72 13.63 -12.09
C HIS A 50 -6.27 13.39 -11.71
N SER A 51 -5.65 12.35 -12.27
CA SER A 51 -4.28 11.94 -11.97
C SER A 51 -3.47 11.67 -13.24
N PRO A 52 -3.27 12.67 -14.12
CA PRO A 52 -2.68 12.47 -15.44
C PRO A 52 -1.24 11.97 -15.42
N ASN A 53 -0.48 12.26 -14.36
CA ASN A 53 0.91 11.79 -14.22
C ASN A 53 0.95 10.32 -13.81
N LEU A 54 0.09 9.89 -12.88
CA LEU A 54 -0.07 8.49 -12.49
C LEU A 54 -0.69 7.66 -13.62
N ASP A 55 -1.68 8.21 -14.35
CA ASP A 55 -2.26 7.57 -15.52
C ASP A 55 -1.19 7.32 -16.59
N ARG A 56 -0.31 8.30 -16.82
CA ARG A 56 0.83 8.16 -17.74
C ARG A 56 1.87 7.16 -17.21
N LEU A 57 2.16 7.19 -15.90
CA LEU A 57 3.07 6.23 -15.27
C LEU A 57 2.55 4.79 -15.45
N ALA A 58 1.25 4.56 -15.27
CA ALA A 58 0.61 3.28 -15.50
C ALA A 58 0.67 2.84 -16.99
N ALA A 59 0.43 3.77 -17.91
CA ALA A 59 0.50 3.51 -19.35
C ALA A 59 1.93 3.22 -19.84
N GLN A 60 2.95 3.76 -19.19
CA GLN A 60 4.35 3.59 -19.53
C GLN A 60 5.06 2.51 -18.70
N GLY A 61 4.37 1.91 -17.75
CA GLY A 61 4.90 0.89 -16.85
C GLY A 61 4.02 -0.35 -16.79
N MET A 62 4.15 -1.09 -15.72
CA MET A 62 3.32 -2.24 -15.39
C MET A 62 2.47 -1.94 -14.16
N VAL A 63 1.20 -2.36 -14.20
CA VAL A 63 0.26 -2.32 -13.08
C VAL A 63 0.15 -3.71 -12.47
N LEU A 64 0.33 -3.83 -11.15
CA LEU A 64 0.06 -5.07 -10.42
C LEU A 64 -1.35 -5.02 -9.82
N ASP A 65 -2.17 -6.02 -10.15
CA ASP A 65 -3.56 -6.10 -9.68
C ASP A 65 -3.66 -6.62 -8.24
N GLY A 66 -2.67 -7.36 -7.78
CA GLY A 66 -2.61 -8.03 -6.49
C GLY A 66 -1.36 -7.64 -5.69
N ALA A 67 -1.25 -6.39 -5.28
CA ALA A 67 -0.29 -5.97 -4.26
C ALA A 67 -1.02 -5.78 -2.92
N TYR A 68 -0.44 -6.32 -1.84
CA TYR A 68 -1.08 -6.39 -0.52
C TYR A 68 -0.14 -5.96 0.59
N HIS A 69 -0.69 -5.40 1.67
CA HIS A 69 -0.01 -5.44 2.97
C HIS A 69 -0.44 -6.70 3.73
N MET A 70 0.31 -7.12 4.75
CA MET A 70 -0.11 -8.29 5.54
C MET A 70 -1.09 -7.94 6.67
N GLY A 71 -1.36 -6.65 6.90
CA GLY A 71 -2.27 -6.19 7.92
C GLY A 71 -1.58 -5.62 9.15
N SER A 72 -2.22 -5.77 10.34
CA SER A 72 -1.75 -5.16 11.58
C SER A 72 -2.18 -5.94 12.82
N PHE A 73 -1.32 -5.90 13.84
CA PHE A 73 -1.61 -6.36 15.21
C PHE A 73 -1.87 -5.19 16.19
N ILE A 74 -1.83 -3.96 15.71
CA ILE A 74 -2.14 -2.73 16.47
C ILE A 74 -3.24 -1.93 15.76
N GLY A 75 -3.78 -0.89 16.41
CA GLY A 75 -4.90 -0.10 15.87
C GLY A 75 -4.62 0.54 14.50
N GLY A 76 -3.41 1.09 14.31
CA GLY A 76 -2.98 1.68 13.04
C GLY A 76 -2.32 0.66 12.11
N VAL A 77 -2.66 0.65 10.82
CA VAL A 77 -2.06 -0.23 9.81
C VAL A 77 -0.74 0.35 9.27
N CYS A 78 -0.59 1.68 9.23
CA CYS A 78 0.59 2.34 8.66
C CYS A 78 1.90 1.89 9.30
N THR A 79 1.95 1.80 10.66
CA THR A 79 3.19 1.45 11.36
C THR A 79 3.70 0.06 10.99
N PRO A 80 2.92 -1.03 11.10
CA PRO A 80 3.38 -2.34 10.65
C PRO A 80 3.72 -2.39 9.16
N SER A 81 2.89 -1.77 8.30
CA SER A 81 3.13 -1.76 6.87
C SER A 81 4.47 -1.11 6.51
N ARG A 82 4.76 0.04 7.09
CA ARG A 82 6.04 0.74 6.85
C ARG A 82 7.25 0.00 7.43
N HIS A 83 7.08 -0.74 8.53
CA HIS A 83 8.12 -1.66 9.02
C HIS A 83 8.35 -2.81 8.03
N MET A 84 7.27 -3.41 7.49
CA MET A 84 7.36 -4.45 6.46
C MET A 84 8.10 -3.96 5.21
N ILE A 85 7.74 -2.79 4.68
CA ILE A 85 8.41 -2.17 3.52
C ILE A 85 9.90 -2.01 3.78
N MET A 86 10.26 -1.43 4.92
CA MET A 86 11.65 -1.09 5.23
C MET A 86 12.53 -2.31 5.49
N SER A 87 11.99 -3.35 6.15
CA SER A 87 12.78 -4.48 6.67
C SER A 87 12.63 -5.79 5.90
N GLY A 88 11.61 -5.90 5.03
CA GLY A 88 11.29 -7.15 4.35
C GLY A 88 10.79 -8.26 5.28
N ARG A 89 10.28 -7.92 6.48
CA ARG A 89 9.82 -8.88 7.49
C ARG A 89 8.32 -9.06 7.45
N THR A 90 7.85 -10.26 7.75
CA THR A 90 6.42 -10.56 7.89
C THR A 90 5.81 -9.86 9.11
N VAL A 91 4.49 -9.73 9.14
CA VAL A 91 3.78 -8.95 10.16
C VAL A 91 4.10 -9.40 11.61
N TRP A 92 4.28 -10.69 11.84
CA TRP A 92 4.55 -11.22 13.19
C TRP A 92 6.02 -11.12 13.61
N HIS A 93 6.93 -10.91 12.66
CA HIS A 93 8.37 -10.84 12.88
C HIS A 93 8.92 -9.40 12.93
N LEU A 94 8.03 -8.43 13.05
CA LEU A 94 8.41 -7.01 13.17
C LEU A 94 8.97 -6.69 14.56
N PRO A 95 9.88 -5.71 14.70
CA PRO A 95 10.50 -5.36 15.99
C PRO A 95 9.51 -4.78 17.01
N ILE A 96 8.32 -4.46 16.59
CA ILE A 96 7.22 -3.90 17.41
C ILE A 96 6.11 -4.91 17.67
N GLY A 97 6.21 -6.12 17.12
CA GLY A 97 5.18 -7.14 17.16
C GLY A 97 5.26 -8.07 18.37
N PRO A 98 4.22 -8.88 18.59
CA PRO A 98 4.19 -9.88 19.66
C PRO A 98 5.26 -10.96 19.51
N GLY A 99 5.71 -11.23 18.28
CA GLY A 99 6.80 -12.16 18.00
C GLY A 99 8.22 -11.55 18.02
N ALA A 100 8.36 -10.26 18.35
CA ALA A 100 9.64 -9.54 18.23
C ALA A 100 10.78 -10.22 18.98
N ALA A 101 10.54 -10.69 20.22
CA ALA A 101 11.57 -11.32 21.03
C ALA A 101 12.08 -12.65 20.45
N ALA A 102 11.22 -13.39 19.74
CA ALA A 102 11.57 -14.70 19.19
C ALA A 102 12.13 -14.61 17.76
N HIS A 103 11.66 -13.68 16.96
CA HIS A 103 11.86 -13.69 15.51
C HIS A 103 12.59 -12.46 14.96
N CYS A 104 12.67 -11.34 15.71
CA CYS A 104 13.35 -10.15 15.23
C CYS A 104 14.85 -10.21 15.54
N PRO A 105 15.73 -10.17 14.54
CA PRO A 105 17.18 -10.16 14.81
C PRO A 105 17.59 -8.84 15.48
N PRO A 106 18.66 -8.87 16.31
CA PRO A 106 19.24 -7.65 16.86
C PRO A 106 19.62 -6.66 15.75
N GLN A 107 19.47 -5.36 16.02
CA GLN A 107 19.84 -4.29 15.10
C GLN A 107 19.23 -4.44 13.70
N LEU A 108 17.96 -4.88 13.63
CA LEU A 108 17.24 -5.06 12.36
C LEU A 108 17.29 -3.81 11.46
N GLU A 109 17.35 -2.61 12.06
CA GLU A 109 17.48 -1.35 11.32
C GLU A 109 18.69 -1.33 10.38
N GLN A 110 19.77 -2.05 10.69
CA GLN A 110 20.95 -2.18 9.82
C GLN A 110 20.70 -3.05 8.59
N ASN A 111 19.57 -3.73 8.53
CA ASN A 111 19.13 -4.58 7.43
C ASN A 111 17.92 -3.99 6.68
N THR A 112 17.68 -2.69 6.83
CA THR A 112 16.58 -1.96 6.17
C THR A 112 17.04 -1.28 4.88
N ILE A 113 16.07 -0.82 4.08
CA ILE A 113 16.34 -0.16 2.79
C ILE A 113 17.49 0.85 2.89
N PRO A 114 17.43 1.92 3.75
CA PRO A 114 18.51 2.90 3.75
C PRO A 114 19.87 2.30 4.13
N ALA A 115 19.93 1.43 5.12
CA ALA A 115 21.20 0.85 5.56
C ALA A 115 21.85 -0.04 4.48
N VAL A 116 21.03 -0.86 3.79
CA VAL A 116 21.49 -1.75 2.72
C VAL A 116 22.00 -0.95 1.52
N PHE A 117 21.25 0.06 1.12
CA PHE A 117 21.60 0.90 -0.03
C PHE A 117 22.80 1.81 0.25
N ASN A 118 22.90 2.40 1.45
CA ASN A 118 24.09 3.18 1.86
C ASN A 118 25.37 2.33 1.79
N ARG A 119 25.33 1.09 2.33
CA ARG A 119 26.48 0.18 2.25
C ARG A 119 26.84 -0.18 0.82
N ALA A 120 25.88 -0.17 -0.09
CA ALA A 120 26.10 -0.42 -1.50
C ALA A 120 26.54 0.85 -2.28
N GLY A 121 26.76 1.97 -1.61
CA GLY A 121 27.22 3.21 -2.23
C GLY A 121 26.12 3.96 -2.99
N TYR A 122 24.88 3.85 -2.55
CA TYR A 122 23.79 4.72 -2.96
C TYR A 122 23.69 5.92 -2.02
N ASP A 123 23.39 7.08 -2.58
CA ASP A 123 22.92 8.20 -1.75
C ASP A 123 21.41 8.03 -1.49
N THR A 124 21.01 8.02 -0.21
CA THR A 124 19.63 7.74 0.17
C THR A 124 18.94 8.97 0.71
N MET A 125 17.83 9.33 0.09
CA MET A 125 16.99 10.47 0.50
C MET A 125 15.62 9.99 0.91
N ARG A 126 15.10 10.58 1.98
CA ARG A 126 13.73 10.37 2.44
C ARG A 126 13.00 11.68 2.68
N THR A 127 11.76 11.77 2.18
CA THR A 127 10.74 12.68 2.71
C THR A 127 9.48 11.89 3.02
N CYS A 128 8.83 12.16 4.15
CA CYS A 128 7.57 11.51 4.56
C CYS A 128 7.04 12.17 5.83
N LYS A 129 5.85 11.76 6.30
CA LYS A 129 5.41 12.07 7.66
C LYS A 129 6.37 11.49 8.71
N LEU A 130 6.54 12.19 9.83
CA LEU A 130 7.39 11.75 10.93
C LEU A 130 6.81 10.53 11.67
N GLY A 131 5.51 10.56 11.99
CA GLY A 131 4.86 9.53 12.80
C GLY A 131 4.48 8.25 12.05
N ASN A 132 4.09 7.22 12.81
CA ASN A 132 3.62 5.92 12.32
C ASN A 132 4.56 5.28 11.29
N SER A 133 5.85 5.24 11.62
CA SER A 133 6.91 4.76 10.72
C SER A 133 7.99 4.01 11.50
N TYR A 134 8.95 3.42 10.79
CA TYR A 134 10.09 2.73 11.40
C TYR A 134 11.22 3.72 11.69
N GLU A 135 11.15 4.40 12.84
CA GLU A 135 12.03 5.50 13.19
C GLU A 135 13.53 5.11 13.22
N ALA A 136 13.86 3.93 13.73
CA ALA A 136 15.25 3.47 13.75
C ALA A 136 15.84 3.34 12.34
N ALA A 137 15.06 2.83 11.38
CA ALA A 137 15.45 2.77 9.97
C ALA A 137 15.51 4.17 9.32
N ASN A 138 14.53 5.03 9.62
CA ASN A 138 14.46 6.38 9.03
C ASN A 138 15.68 7.24 9.36
N LYS A 139 16.31 7.03 10.53
CA LYS A 139 17.54 7.74 10.93
C LYS A 139 18.74 7.40 10.06
N LEU A 140 18.68 6.34 9.29
CA LEU A 140 19.79 5.86 8.47
C LEU A 140 19.79 6.43 7.04
N PHE A 141 18.75 7.17 6.65
CA PHE A 141 18.81 7.90 5.37
C PHE A 141 19.85 9.02 5.42
N THR A 142 20.66 9.13 4.38
CA THR A 142 21.71 10.15 4.25
C THR A 142 21.11 11.55 4.28
N VAL A 143 20.00 11.74 3.56
CA VAL A 143 19.21 12.98 3.59
C VAL A 143 17.81 12.67 4.11
N ARG A 144 17.42 13.32 5.19
CA ARG A 144 16.13 13.11 5.83
C ARG A 144 15.35 14.41 5.96
N LYS A 145 14.13 14.42 5.42
CA LYS A 145 13.18 15.54 5.46
C LYS A 145 11.81 15.02 5.88
N ASP A 146 11.52 15.06 7.17
CA ASP A 146 10.25 14.56 7.72
C ASP A 146 9.31 15.72 8.07
N ALA A 147 8.03 15.59 7.66
CA ALA A 147 6.98 16.52 8.06
C ALA A 147 6.51 16.19 9.48
N SER A 148 6.64 17.17 10.39
CA SER A 148 6.20 17.05 11.78
C SER A 148 4.68 17.20 11.93
N LYS A 149 4.02 17.83 10.96
CA LYS A 149 2.58 18.03 10.90
C LYS A 149 2.02 17.25 9.71
N ARG A 150 0.75 16.87 9.81
CA ARG A 150 -0.05 16.43 8.66
C ARG A 150 -0.84 17.64 8.20
N GLY A 151 -1.09 17.74 6.93
CA GLY A 151 -1.96 18.75 6.42
C GLY A 151 -1.70 19.13 4.97
N GLY A 152 -2.67 19.78 4.35
CA GLY A 152 -2.65 20.27 2.98
C GLY A 152 -2.00 21.65 2.82
N THR A 153 -1.37 22.17 3.87
CA THR A 153 -0.70 23.46 3.81
C THR A 153 0.61 23.39 3.04
N ASP A 154 1.07 24.51 2.52
CA ASP A 154 2.35 24.61 1.79
C ASP A 154 3.56 24.21 2.66
N GLU A 155 3.42 24.28 3.98
CA GLU A 155 4.51 23.97 4.91
C GLU A 155 4.74 22.49 5.17
N THR A 156 3.70 21.63 5.01
CA THR A 156 3.80 20.20 5.38
C THR A 156 2.96 19.29 4.51
N GLY A 157 2.27 19.83 3.50
CA GLY A 157 1.42 19.09 2.58
C GLY A 157 2.20 18.45 1.43
N SER A 158 1.47 17.97 0.43
CA SER A 158 2.05 17.28 -0.72
C SER A 158 3.04 18.16 -1.48
N ALA A 159 2.78 19.47 -1.59
CA ALA A 159 3.70 20.43 -2.22
C ALA A 159 5.04 20.47 -1.50
N TRP A 160 5.04 20.56 -0.16
CA TRP A 160 6.27 20.57 0.63
C TRP A 160 7.11 19.30 0.37
N HIS A 161 6.50 18.10 0.37
CA HIS A 161 7.22 16.87 0.08
C HIS A 161 7.85 16.90 -1.33
N GLY A 162 7.12 17.41 -2.31
CA GLY A 162 7.64 17.60 -3.68
C GLY A 162 8.84 18.55 -3.72
N GLU A 163 8.77 19.67 -3.03
CA GLU A 163 9.88 20.65 -2.95
C GLU A 163 11.14 20.04 -2.31
N GLN A 164 10.99 19.19 -1.27
CA GLN A 164 12.17 18.54 -0.66
C GLN A 164 12.91 17.64 -1.66
N VAL A 165 12.16 16.87 -2.47
CA VAL A 165 12.77 16.01 -3.51
C VAL A 165 13.39 16.85 -4.62
N LEU A 166 12.70 17.90 -5.07
CA LEU A 166 13.22 18.79 -6.11
C LEU A 166 14.50 19.50 -5.66
N ALA A 167 14.53 20.01 -4.43
CA ALA A 167 15.74 20.64 -3.87
C ALA A 167 16.92 19.66 -3.78
N TYR A 168 16.65 18.41 -3.37
CA TYR A 168 17.66 17.35 -3.37
C TYR A 168 18.21 17.08 -4.77
N LEU A 169 17.36 16.93 -5.79
CA LEU A 169 17.76 16.71 -7.17
C LEU A 169 18.51 17.91 -7.77
N GLN A 170 18.10 19.14 -7.45
CA GLN A 170 18.80 20.36 -7.85
C GLN A 170 20.21 20.45 -7.26
N ASN A 171 20.37 20.09 -5.99
CA ASN A 171 21.69 20.07 -5.35
C ASN A 171 22.61 19.06 -6.05
N ARG A 172 22.14 17.85 -6.35
CA ARG A 172 22.91 16.82 -7.07
C ARG A 172 23.36 17.31 -8.47
N GLU A 173 22.45 17.97 -9.19
CA GLU A 173 22.75 18.57 -10.50
C GLU A 173 23.83 19.65 -10.38
N ALA A 174 23.68 20.56 -9.40
CA ALA A 174 24.62 21.66 -9.17
C ALA A 174 26.02 21.18 -8.76
N THR A 175 26.11 20.10 -7.99
CA THR A 175 27.36 19.48 -7.57
C THR A 175 27.89 18.45 -8.56
N GLN A 176 27.19 18.20 -9.67
CA GLN A 176 27.50 17.17 -10.65
C GLN A 176 27.65 15.77 -10.04
N ASP A 177 26.92 15.50 -8.97
CA ASP A 177 26.92 14.20 -8.30
C ASP A 177 26.30 13.13 -9.22
N ARG A 178 27.09 12.07 -9.49
CA ARG A 178 26.74 10.97 -10.40
C ARG A 178 26.54 9.63 -9.69
N ASP A 179 26.69 9.59 -8.38
CA ASP A 179 26.41 8.38 -7.62
C ASP A 179 24.93 7.97 -7.78
N PRO A 180 24.62 6.68 -7.78
CA PRO A 180 23.23 6.25 -7.84
C PRO A 180 22.49 6.68 -6.57
N PHE A 181 21.22 7.04 -6.69
CA PHE A 181 20.39 7.44 -5.56
C PHE A 181 19.18 6.53 -5.37
N LEU A 182 18.73 6.47 -4.12
CA LEU A 182 17.43 5.95 -3.76
C LEU A 182 16.63 7.05 -3.05
N ILE A 183 15.53 7.46 -3.64
CA ILE A 183 14.60 8.43 -3.04
C ILE A 183 13.35 7.68 -2.53
N TYR A 184 13.14 7.73 -1.21
CA TYR A 184 11.89 7.35 -0.57
C TYR A 184 10.99 8.59 -0.52
N PHE A 185 10.17 8.77 -1.56
CA PHE A 185 9.26 9.88 -1.74
C PHE A 185 7.92 9.57 -1.08
N GLY A 186 7.85 9.74 0.24
CA GLY A 186 6.66 9.50 1.02
C GLY A 186 5.83 10.76 1.23
N PHE A 187 4.51 10.56 1.34
CA PHE A 187 3.55 11.62 1.61
C PHE A 187 2.89 11.44 2.98
N SER A 188 2.25 12.51 3.46
CA SER A 188 1.36 12.47 4.63
C SER A 188 -0.10 12.29 4.24
N HIS A 189 -0.46 12.60 2.98
CA HIS A 189 -1.76 12.48 2.38
C HIS A 189 -1.87 11.24 1.48
N PRO A 190 -3.10 10.81 1.16
CA PRO A 190 -4.41 11.34 1.56
C PRO A 190 -4.91 10.97 2.96
N HIS A 191 -4.05 10.56 3.89
CA HIS A 191 -4.44 10.30 5.27
C HIS A 191 -5.24 11.47 5.87
N ASP A 192 -6.19 11.18 6.74
CA ASP A 192 -6.92 12.21 7.48
C ASP A 192 -5.95 13.09 8.33
N THR A 193 -6.25 14.34 8.49
CA THR A 193 -7.47 15.08 8.11
C THR A 193 -7.45 15.49 6.64
N ARG A 194 -7.80 14.94 5.66
CA ARG A 194 -7.82 15.29 4.22
C ARG A 194 -8.14 16.77 3.96
N ASP A 195 -7.29 17.65 4.48
CA ASP A 195 -7.37 19.10 4.39
C ASP A 195 -6.72 19.59 3.09
N GLY A 196 -7.34 19.24 1.97
CA GLY A 196 -6.87 19.58 0.64
C GLY A 196 -6.81 21.09 0.38
N GLN A 197 -6.04 21.47 -0.64
CA GLN A 197 -5.98 22.86 -1.11
C GLN A 197 -7.36 23.36 -1.55
N PRO A 198 -7.75 24.61 -1.22
CA PRO A 198 -9.09 25.13 -1.49
C PRO A 198 -9.53 24.99 -2.96
N ALA A 199 -8.63 25.23 -3.92
CA ALA A 199 -8.94 25.10 -5.34
C ALA A 199 -9.25 23.67 -5.76
N LEU A 200 -8.53 22.68 -5.22
CA LEU A 200 -8.77 21.26 -5.49
C LEU A 200 -10.02 20.76 -4.77
N LEU A 201 -10.26 21.20 -3.53
CA LEU A 201 -11.52 20.91 -2.84
C LEU A 201 -12.71 21.40 -3.64
N ALA A 202 -12.68 22.66 -4.10
CA ALA A 202 -13.74 23.25 -4.93
C ALA A 202 -13.96 22.46 -6.23
N LYS A 203 -12.89 21.97 -6.88
CA LYS A 203 -12.96 21.15 -8.08
C LYS A 203 -13.79 19.87 -7.87
N TYR A 204 -13.66 19.24 -6.71
CA TYR A 204 -14.41 18.03 -6.34
C TYR A 204 -15.68 18.33 -5.52
N GLY A 205 -16.10 19.60 -5.45
CA GLY A 205 -17.28 20.00 -4.69
C GLY A 205 -17.21 19.69 -3.19
N ALA A 206 -16.01 19.54 -2.66
CA ALA A 206 -15.77 19.18 -1.27
C ALA A 206 -15.40 20.40 -0.41
N THR A 207 -15.55 20.25 0.88
CA THR A 207 -15.13 21.23 1.87
C THR A 207 -14.39 20.55 3.01
N ASN A 208 -13.52 21.29 3.72
CA ASN A 208 -12.85 20.81 4.94
C ASN A 208 -13.86 20.80 6.13
N HIS A 209 -14.93 20.04 5.95
CA HIS A 209 -15.97 19.89 6.97
C HIS A 209 -15.49 18.91 8.06
N THR A 210 -15.47 19.37 9.30
CA THR A 210 -15.02 18.57 10.47
C THR A 210 -16.03 18.50 11.61
N ASP A 211 -17.16 19.23 11.50
CA ASP A 211 -18.21 19.23 12.52
C ASP A 211 -19.11 17.99 12.39
N PRO A 212 -19.10 17.06 13.37
CA PRO A 212 -19.91 15.85 13.32
C PRO A 212 -21.41 16.12 13.56
N THR A 213 -21.78 17.32 14.03
CA THR A 213 -23.17 17.68 14.36
C THR A 213 -23.94 18.15 13.15
N THR A 214 -23.27 18.57 12.09
CA THR A 214 -23.87 19.06 10.85
C THR A 214 -23.51 18.18 9.66
N LEU A 215 -24.23 18.32 8.56
CA LEU A 215 -23.90 17.67 7.29
C LEU A 215 -23.08 18.62 6.43
N PRO A 216 -22.07 18.11 5.70
CA PRO A 216 -21.35 18.93 4.73
C PRO A 216 -22.30 19.44 3.63
N PRO A 217 -21.99 20.56 2.97
CA PRO A 217 -22.77 21.05 1.84
C PRO A 217 -22.89 19.99 0.73
N ALA A 218 -24.09 19.83 0.16
CA ALA A 218 -24.21 19.01 -1.05
C ALA A 218 -23.69 19.81 -2.25
N HIS A 219 -22.98 19.12 -3.15
CA HIS A 219 -22.48 19.76 -4.37
C HIS A 219 -22.53 18.79 -5.55
N PRO A 220 -22.94 19.21 -6.77
CA PRO A 220 -23.11 18.33 -7.92
C PRO A 220 -21.79 17.71 -8.41
N GLN A 221 -20.63 18.33 -8.14
CA GLN A 221 -19.31 17.83 -8.52
C GLN A 221 -18.75 16.81 -7.51
N GLN A 222 -19.42 16.58 -6.38
CA GLN A 222 -18.97 15.55 -5.44
C GLN A 222 -18.97 14.17 -6.11
N PRO A 223 -17.95 13.33 -5.84
CA PRO A 223 -17.92 11.96 -6.34
C PRO A 223 -19.19 11.18 -5.98
N ALA A 224 -19.55 10.23 -6.84
CA ALA A 224 -20.62 9.28 -6.52
C ALA A 224 -20.23 8.40 -5.33
N LEU A 225 -21.21 7.80 -4.67
CA LEU A 225 -20.96 6.77 -3.66
C LEU A 225 -20.21 5.58 -4.28
N PRO A 226 -19.34 4.90 -3.52
CA PRO A 226 -18.73 3.66 -3.96
C PRO A 226 -19.78 2.60 -4.32
N GLU A 227 -19.49 1.74 -5.31
CA GLU A 227 -20.43 0.69 -5.73
C GLU A 227 -20.82 -0.24 -4.57
N ASN A 228 -19.91 -0.51 -3.63
CA ASN A 228 -20.14 -1.31 -2.43
C ASN A 228 -20.38 -0.47 -1.16
N TYR A 229 -21.00 0.69 -1.33
CA TYR A 229 -21.39 1.53 -0.20
C TYR A 229 -22.46 0.85 0.66
N LEU A 230 -22.32 0.98 1.98
CA LEU A 230 -23.34 0.69 2.97
C LEU A 230 -23.42 1.86 3.98
N PRO A 231 -24.60 2.17 4.53
CA PRO A 231 -24.76 3.18 5.59
C PRO A 231 -24.19 2.72 6.95
N ALA A 232 -23.97 1.42 7.12
CA ALA A 232 -23.33 0.82 8.28
C ALA A 232 -22.82 -0.57 7.90
N HIS A 233 -21.74 -1.02 8.55
CA HIS A 233 -21.30 -2.40 8.41
C HIS A 233 -22.34 -3.36 9.01
N PRO A 234 -22.56 -4.55 8.42
CA PRO A 234 -23.59 -5.49 8.86
C PRO A 234 -23.47 -5.95 10.31
N PHE A 235 -22.27 -5.92 10.88
CA PHE A 235 -22.00 -6.28 12.27
C PHE A 235 -20.80 -5.47 12.81
N PRO A 236 -20.71 -5.25 14.13
CA PRO A 236 -19.55 -4.63 14.75
C PRO A 236 -18.33 -5.57 14.65
N HIS A 237 -17.15 -5.07 14.27
CA HIS A 237 -16.03 -5.95 14.01
C HIS A 237 -14.65 -5.45 14.41
N GLY A 238 -14.52 -4.33 15.01
CA GLY A 238 -13.20 -3.81 15.33
C GLY A 238 -13.02 -3.45 16.79
N HIS A 239 -12.20 -2.46 17.03
CA HIS A 239 -12.02 -1.87 18.33
C HIS A 239 -12.91 -0.63 18.45
N PRO A 240 -13.72 -0.50 19.49
CA PRO A 240 -14.46 0.74 19.75
C PRO A 240 -13.51 1.94 19.76
N GLY A 241 -13.80 2.97 19.00
CA GLY A 241 -12.94 4.14 18.82
C GLY A 241 -12.04 4.09 17.58
N LEU A 242 -12.06 3.01 16.78
CA LEU A 242 -11.46 2.98 15.43
C LEU A 242 -12.47 3.40 14.37
N ARG A 243 -11.97 3.91 13.24
CA ARG A 243 -12.83 4.46 12.16
C ARG A 243 -13.70 3.45 11.44
N ASP A 244 -13.42 2.18 11.58
CA ASP A 244 -14.26 1.11 11.06
C ASP A 244 -15.39 0.74 12.03
N GLU A 245 -15.46 1.42 13.19
CA GLU A 245 -16.54 1.32 14.15
C GLU A 245 -17.24 2.67 14.37
N VAL A 246 -18.42 2.68 15.00
CA VAL A 246 -19.23 3.88 15.18
C VAL A 246 -18.69 4.85 16.24
N ALA A 247 -17.78 4.44 17.08
CA ALA A 247 -17.37 5.21 18.26
C ALA A 247 -16.16 6.14 18.01
N VAL A 248 -15.91 6.52 16.77
CA VAL A 248 -14.83 7.45 16.41
C VAL A 248 -15.37 8.86 16.42
N SER A 249 -14.68 9.78 17.09
CA SER A 249 -15.09 11.19 17.14
C SER A 249 -14.94 11.90 15.81
N GLY A 250 -15.79 12.87 15.55
CA GLY A 250 -15.77 13.71 14.36
C GLY A 250 -16.61 13.15 13.21
N VAL A 251 -16.41 13.69 12.01
CA VAL A 251 -17.18 13.34 10.81
C VAL A 251 -17.09 11.86 10.41
N TRP A 252 -16.10 11.15 10.90
CA TRP A 252 -15.90 9.72 10.62
C TRP A 252 -16.92 8.80 11.32
N GLU A 253 -17.68 9.31 12.28
CA GLU A 253 -18.84 8.60 12.84
C GLU A 253 -19.98 8.49 11.83
N ARG A 254 -20.04 9.43 10.88
CA ARG A 254 -21.10 9.52 9.91
C ARG A 254 -20.79 8.74 8.65
N ARG A 255 -21.80 8.02 8.18
CA ARG A 255 -21.71 7.20 6.96
C ARG A 255 -22.88 7.51 6.00
N ASP A 256 -23.54 8.66 6.21
CA ASP A 256 -24.55 9.14 5.29
C ASP A 256 -23.95 9.57 3.95
N GLU A 257 -24.79 9.59 2.92
CA GLU A 257 -24.39 9.91 1.55
C GLU A 257 -23.58 11.22 1.44
N ARG A 258 -24.03 12.28 2.12
CA ARG A 258 -23.39 13.61 2.01
C ARG A 258 -22.00 13.61 2.60
N THR A 259 -21.86 13.00 3.78
CA THR A 259 -20.54 12.88 4.44
C THR A 259 -19.59 12.04 3.62
N ILE A 260 -20.03 10.89 3.11
CA ILE A 260 -19.17 10.02 2.28
C ILE A 260 -18.74 10.70 0.98
N ARG A 261 -19.66 11.37 0.29
CA ARG A 261 -19.34 12.06 -0.96
C ARG A 261 -18.39 13.24 -0.74
N ASN A 262 -18.54 13.97 0.37
CA ASN A 262 -17.60 15.02 0.76
C ASN A 262 -16.22 14.45 1.09
N GLU A 263 -16.14 13.36 1.87
CA GLU A 263 -14.87 12.71 2.22
C GLU A 263 -14.16 12.14 0.99
N LEU A 264 -14.87 11.56 0.02
CA LEU A 264 -14.30 11.15 -1.27
C LEU A 264 -13.76 12.34 -2.06
N GLY A 265 -14.48 13.46 -2.07
CA GLY A 265 -14.00 14.68 -2.73
C GLY A 265 -12.73 15.24 -2.07
N ARG A 266 -12.63 15.18 -0.75
CA ARG A 266 -11.41 15.53 0.01
C ARG A 266 -10.26 14.58 -0.30
N GLU A 267 -10.52 13.27 -0.35
CA GLU A 267 -9.57 12.24 -0.75
C GLU A 267 -8.98 12.54 -2.13
N PHE A 268 -9.83 12.81 -3.11
CA PHE A 268 -9.40 13.09 -4.48
C PHE A 268 -8.66 14.42 -4.61
N ALA A 269 -9.03 15.44 -3.85
CA ALA A 269 -8.29 16.71 -3.80
C ALA A 269 -6.85 16.50 -3.29
N CYS A 270 -6.67 15.68 -2.26
CA CYS A 270 -5.35 15.33 -1.74
C CYS A 270 -4.54 14.45 -2.70
N ALA A 271 -5.20 13.47 -3.33
CA ALA A 271 -4.56 12.57 -4.29
C ALA A 271 -4.13 13.29 -5.58
N GLU A 272 -4.92 14.26 -6.08
CA GLU A 272 -4.53 15.10 -7.20
C GLU A 272 -3.34 15.99 -6.86
N ALA A 273 -3.27 16.54 -5.66
CA ALA A 273 -2.11 17.31 -5.20
C ALA A 273 -0.83 16.44 -5.19
N ILE A 274 -0.93 15.16 -4.85
CA ILE A 274 0.18 14.20 -4.93
C ILE A 274 0.57 13.97 -6.39
N ASP A 275 -0.40 13.73 -7.28
CA ASP A 275 -0.14 13.53 -8.71
C ASP A 275 0.66 14.66 -9.34
N VAL A 276 0.33 15.91 -8.98
CA VAL A 276 1.08 17.10 -9.43
C VAL A 276 2.55 17.02 -8.98
N GLN A 277 2.83 16.66 -7.73
CA GLN A 277 4.20 16.59 -7.24
C GLN A 277 4.98 15.43 -7.87
N VAL A 278 4.34 14.29 -8.06
CA VAL A 278 4.93 13.17 -8.83
C VAL A 278 5.33 13.64 -10.22
N GLY A 279 4.42 14.32 -10.93
CA GLY A 279 4.71 14.87 -12.25
C GLY A 279 5.90 15.83 -12.29
N ARG A 280 6.01 16.72 -11.31
CA ARG A 280 7.15 17.66 -11.18
C ARG A 280 8.49 16.94 -10.98
N VAL A 281 8.52 15.93 -10.11
CA VAL A 281 9.73 15.13 -9.85
C VAL A 281 10.13 14.34 -11.10
N LEU A 282 9.18 13.69 -11.79
CA LEU A 282 9.45 12.97 -13.04
C LEU A 282 9.98 13.91 -14.15
N ALA A 283 9.42 15.11 -14.27
CA ALA A 283 9.90 16.12 -15.21
C ALA A 283 11.34 16.58 -14.87
N LYS A 284 11.66 16.73 -13.59
CA LYS A 284 13.03 17.06 -13.16
C LYS A 284 14.01 15.95 -13.49
N LEU A 285 13.68 14.68 -13.23
CA LEU A 285 14.50 13.54 -13.61
C LEU A 285 14.73 13.47 -15.14
N ALA A 286 13.70 13.76 -15.92
CA ALA A 286 13.82 13.83 -17.39
C ALA A 286 14.76 14.95 -17.83
N ALA A 287 14.64 16.15 -17.25
CA ALA A 287 15.51 17.29 -17.54
C ALA A 287 16.98 17.03 -17.18
N MET A 288 17.23 16.23 -16.14
CA MET A 288 18.58 15.78 -15.74
C MET A 288 19.12 14.63 -16.61
N GLY A 289 18.31 14.05 -17.51
CA GLY A 289 18.69 12.83 -18.29
C GLY A 289 18.74 11.56 -17.43
N GLU A 290 18.11 11.56 -16.24
CA GLU A 290 18.14 10.45 -15.29
C GLU A 290 16.88 9.55 -15.36
N LEU A 291 15.82 9.99 -16.02
CA LEU A 291 14.52 9.30 -16.00
C LEU A 291 14.61 7.87 -16.56
N ASP A 292 15.35 7.67 -17.64
CA ASP A 292 15.49 6.37 -18.30
C ASP A 292 16.42 5.40 -17.56
N ASN A 293 17.24 5.92 -16.63
CA ASN A 293 18.08 5.12 -15.72
C ASN A 293 17.46 5.02 -14.31
N THR A 294 16.16 5.29 -14.17
CA THR A 294 15.49 5.28 -12.86
C THR A 294 14.36 4.25 -12.84
N TYR A 295 14.38 3.34 -11.85
CA TYR A 295 13.22 2.55 -11.51
C TYR A 295 12.27 3.36 -10.63
N ILE A 296 11.03 3.44 -11.05
CA ILE A 296 9.96 4.22 -10.39
C ILE A 296 8.91 3.24 -9.90
N PHE A 297 8.60 3.28 -8.60
CA PHE A 297 7.56 2.49 -7.97
C PHE A 297 6.58 3.44 -7.29
N TYR A 298 5.29 3.25 -7.53
CA TYR A 298 4.21 3.97 -6.86
C TYR A 298 3.33 2.98 -6.12
N THR A 299 3.13 3.21 -4.82
CA THR A 299 2.24 2.39 -3.99
C THR A 299 1.70 3.19 -2.80
N ALA A 300 0.75 2.59 -2.07
CA ALA A 300 0.27 3.06 -0.77
C ALA A 300 0.72 2.12 0.35
N ASP A 301 0.75 2.59 1.59
CA ASP A 301 1.03 1.72 2.73
C ASP A 301 -0.15 0.81 3.12
N HIS A 302 -1.38 1.21 2.77
CA HIS A 302 -2.63 0.44 2.80
C HIS A 302 -3.72 1.19 2.04
N GLY A 303 -4.85 0.53 1.80
CA GLY A 303 -6.04 1.16 1.24
C GLY A 303 -6.90 1.85 2.31
N ILE A 304 -8.08 2.33 1.88
CA ILE A 304 -9.05 3.07 2.72
C ILE A 304 -10.47 2.75 2.29
N ALA A 305 -11.43 2.77 3.23
CA ALA A 305 -12.82 2.41 2.96
C ALA A 305 -13.65 3.58 2.42
N ILE A 306 -13.76 4.66 3.13
CA ILE A 306 -14.62 5.84 2.84
C ILE A 306 -15.98 5.43 2.31
N GLY A 307 -16.81 4.84 3.20
CA GLY A 307 -18.17 4.39 2.92
C GLY A 307 -18.31 2.97 2.37
N ARG A 308 -17.24 2.36 1.86
CA ARG A 308 -17.25 0.98 1.35
C ARG A 308 -17.56 0.00 2.50
N HIS A 309 -18.53 -0.87 2.32
CA HIS A 309 -19.05 -1.81 3.34
C HIS A 309 -19.50 -1.14 4.65
N GLY A 310 -19.86 0.16 4.63
CA GLY A 310 -20.25 0.91 5.82
C GLY A 310 -19.09 1.25 6.74
N LEU A 311 -17.86 1.26 6.22
CA LEU A 311 -16.62 1.53 6.93
C LEU A 311 -16.01 2.86 6.49
N GLN A 312 -15.23 3.49 7.36
CA GLN A 312 -14.55 4.76 7.05
C GLN A 312 -13.04 4.62 6.97
N GLY A 313 -12.49 3.64 7.65
CA GLY A 313 -11.07 3.50 7.89
C GLY A 313 -10.40 2.40 7.07
N LYS A 314 -9.41 1.81 7.68
CA LYS A 314 -8.45 0.85 7.12
C LYS A 314 -8.35 -0.44 7.92
N GLN A 315 -9.15 -0.56 8.97
CA GLN A 315 -9.08 -1.61 9.98
C GLN A 315 -9.90 -2.84 9.57
N ASN A 316 -9.78 -3.24 8.31
CA ASN A 316 -10.48 -4.39 7.73
C ASN A 316 -9.64 -5.07 6.64
N LEU A 317 -10.13 -6.20 6.13
CA LEU A 317 -9.43 -7.02 5.14
C LEU A 317 -10.18 -7.13 3.81
N TYR A 318 -11.10 -6.22 3.49
CA TYR A 318 -11.71 -6.14 2.17
C TYR A 318 -10.71 -5.62 1.13
N GLN A 319 -10.94 -5.89 -0.16
CA GLN A 319 -10.01 -5.57 -1.24
C GLN A 319 -9.66 -4.07 -1.32
N HIS A 320 -10.59 -3.20 -0.95
CA HIS A 320 -10.37 -1.75 -0.99
C HIS A 320 -9.43 -1.22 0.10
N THR A 321 -9.13 -2.02 1.14
CA THR A 321 -8.20 -1.68 2.22
C THR A 321 -6.98 -2.60 2.26
N TRP A 322 -7.17 -3.91 2.08
CA TRP A 322 -6.11 -4.90 2.14
C TRP A 322 -5.20 -4.84 0.91
N ARG A 323 -5.77 -4.59 -0.26
CA ARG A 323 -5.02 -4.37 -1.49
C ARG A 323 -4.56 -2.91 -1.58
N VAL A 324 -3.37 -2.70 -2.15
CA VAL A 324 -2.80 -1.37 -2.43
C VAL A 324 -2.58 -1.19 -3.93
N PRO A 325 -2.59 0.05 -4.46
CA PRO A 325 -2.13 0.30 -5.80
C PRO A 325 -0.64 -0.04 -5.90
N PHE A 326 -0.20 -0.60 -7.02
CA PHE A 326 1.21 -0.79 -7.32
C PHE A 326 1.48 -0.60 -8.81
N ILE A 327 2.24 0.42 -9.13
CA ILE A 327 2.63 0.77 -10.50
C ILE A 327 4.16 0.83 -10.54
N ALA A 328 4.77 0.17 -11.51
CA ALA A 328 6.23 0.16 -11.66
C ALA A 328 6.63 0.53 -13.09
N LYS A 329 7.66 1.36 -13.24
CA LYS A 329 8.28 1.74 -14.51
C LYS A 329 9.80 1.75 -14.36
N GLY A 330 10.52 1.35 -15.40
CA GLY A 330 11.98 1.41 -15.43
C GLY A 330 12.57 0.55 -16.53
N PRO A 331 13.90 0.50 -16.63
CA PRO A 331 14.57 -0.33 -17.63
C PRO A 331 14.13 -1.80 -17.55
N GLY A 332 13.73 -2.38 -18.68
CA GLY A 332 13.30 -3.78 -18.75
C GLY A 332 11.88 -4.07 -18.26
N ILE A 333 11.17 -3.09 -17.67
CA ILE A 333 9.75 -3.22 -17.32
C ILE A 333 8.91 -2.94 -18.57
N LYS A 334 8.05 -3.90 -18.93
CA LYS A 334 7.26 -3.80 -20.18
C LYS A 334 6.15 -2.77 -20.04
N PRO A 335 6.14 -1.71 -20.87
CA PRO A 335 5.15 -0.65 -20.76
C PRO A 335 3.74 -1.10 -21.14
N GLY A 336 2.73 -0.49 -20.50
CA GLY A 336 1.31 -0.72 -20.78
C GLY A 336 0.82 -2.14 -20.46
N THR A 337 1.51 -2.85 -19.55
CA THR A 337 1.16 -4.23 -19.17
C THR A 337 0.57 -4.31 -17.76
N ARG A 338 -0.05 -5.45 -17.47
CA ARG A 338 -0.61 -5.80 -16.16
C ARG A 338 -0.19 -7.21 -15.78
N ALA A 339 -0.05 -7.43 -14.47
CA ALA A 339 0.11 -8.76 -13.90
C ALA A 339 -0.70 -8.86 -12.60
N GLU A 340 -1.11 -10.08 -12.24
CA GLU A 340 -1.75 -10.30 -10.95
C GLU A 340 -0.80 -9.96 -9.80
N GLY A 341 0.47 -10.36 -9.89
CA GLY A 341 1.52 -10.06 -8.94
C GLY A 341 1.46 -10.92 -7.69
N ASN A 342 0.39 -10.88 -6.92
CA ASN A 342 0.28 -11.48 -5.58
C ASN A 342 1.52 -11.17 -4.72
N THR A 343 1.89 -9.88 -4.68
CA THR A 343 3.04 -9.37 -3.93
C THR A 343 2.61 -8.86 -2.56
N TYR A 344 3.55 -8.86 -1.63
CA TYR A 344 3.40 -8.10 -0.39
C TYR A 344 4.27 -6.84 -0.40
N LEU A 345 3.91 -5.85 0.41
CA LEU A 345 4.75 -4.67 0.62
C LEU A 345 6.12 -5.02 1.24
N LEU A 346 6.23 -6.12 1.98
CA LEU A 346 7.52 -6.62 2.47
C LEU A 346 8.46 -7.12 1.35
N ASP A 347 7.94 -7.42 0.17
CA ASP A 347 8.72 -7.83 -0.99
C ASP A 347 9.50 -6.68 -1.64
N VAL A 348 9.17 -5.45 -1.28
CA VAL A 348 9.80 -4.23 -1.83
C VAL A 348 11.30 -4.25 -1.59
N LEU A 349 11.78 -4.52 -0.38
CA LEU A 349 13.23 -4.54 -0.09
C LEU A 349 13.98 -5.50 -1.00
N ALA A 350 13.51 -6.76 -1.11
CA ALA A 350 14.13 -7.76 -1.99
C ALA A 350 14.13 -7.34 -3.46
N THR A 351 13.04 -6.72 -3.91
CA THR A 351 12.88 -6.28 -5.30
C THR A 351 13.79 -5.10 -5.64
N LEU A 352 13.87 -4.11 -4.75
CA LEU A 352 14.77 -2.97 -4.94
C LEU A 352 16.24 -3.42 -4.97
N CYS A 353 16.62 -4.35 -4.06
CA CYS A 353 17.95 -4.96 -4.05
C CYS A 353 18.26 -5.70 -5.36
N ASP A 354 17.30 -6.49 -5.86
CA ASP A 354 17.47 -7.26 -7.11
C ASP A 354 17.66 -6.33 -8.33
N PHE A 355 16.88 -5.26 -8.46
CA PHE A 355 17.08 -4.27 -9.53
C PHE A 355 18.40 -3.51 -9.42
N ALA A 356 18.87 -3.26 -8.21
CA ALA A 356 20.13 -2.59 -7.95
C ALA A 356 21.37 -3.51 -8.06
N GLY A 357 21.18 -4.81 -8.24
CA GLY A 357 22.25 -5.79 -8.19
C GLY A 357 22.88 -5.96 -6.80
N ILE A 358 22.10 -5.74 -5.74
CA ILE A 358 22.50 -5.82 -4.34
C ILE A 358 21.91 -7.11 -3.73
N ALA A 359 22.69 -7.83 -2.93
CA ALA A 359 22.15 -8.96 -2.19
C ALA A 359 21.15 -8.46 -1.11
N ALA A 360 19.96 -9.03 -1.08
CA ALA A 360 19.04 -8.78 0.01
C ALA A 360 19.61 -9.29 1.34
N PRO A 361 19.37 -8.62 2.48
CA PRO A 361 19.89 -9.06 3.76
C PRO A 361 19.30 -10.40 4.18
N ALA A 362 20.07 -11.21 4.92
CA ALA A 362 19.63 -12.54 5.38
C ALA A 362 18.38 -12.51 6.27
N SER A 363 18.07 -11.38 6.89
CA SER A 363 16.85 -11.18 7.67
C SER A 363 15.60 -10.94 6.82
N ASN A 364 15.75 -10.74 5.51
CA ASN A 364 14.61 -10.51 4.60
C ASN A 364 13.80 -11.79 4.41
N GLU A 365 12.49 -11.70 4.54
CA GLU A 365 11.51 -12.76 4.30
C GLU A 365 10.69 -12.51 3.03
N GLY A 366 10.89 -11.35 2.40
CA GLY A 366 10.25 -10.98 1.15
C GLY A 366 10.84 -11.71 -0.06
N LEU A 367 10.06 -11.77 -1.12
CA LEU A 367 10.44 -12.34 -2.41
C LEU A 367 10.57 -11.22 -3.45
N SER A 368 11.62 -11.25 -4.27
CA SER A 368 11.70 -10.31 -5.38
C SER A 368 10.60 -10.58 -6.40
N PHE A 369 9.84 -9.55 -6.75
CA PHE A 369 8.86 -9.61 -7.84
C PHE A 369 9.40 -9.01 -9.15
N ARG A 370 10.72 -8.80 -9.26
CA ARG A 370 11.35 -8.42 -10.51
C ARG A 370 10.98 -9.34 -11.68
N PRO A 371 10.94 -10.68 -11.54
CA PRO A 371 10.52 -11.55 -12.64
C PRO A 371 9.08 -11.30 -13.12
N VAL A 372 8.18 -10.84 -12.23
CA VAL A 372 6.83 -10.40 -12.62
C VAL A 372 6.91 -9.10 -13.42
N LEU A 373 7.67 -8.13 -12.95
CA LEU A 373 7.82 -6.83 -13.63
C LEU A 373 8.52 -6.94 -14.99
N GLU A 374 9.38 -7.92 -15.16
CA GLU A 374 10.00 -8.25 -16.45
C GLU A 374 9.10 -9.12 -17.35
N GLY A 375 7.90 -9.49 -16.89
CA GLY A 375 6.94 -10.32 -17.64
C GLY A 375 7.33 -11.79 -17.80
N LYS A 376 8.22 -12.29 -16.95
CA LYS A 376 8.69 -13.68 -16.94
C LYS A 376 7.72 -14.63 -16.20
N GLN A 377 6.93 -14.09 -15.30
CA GLN A 377 5.87 -14.78 -14.55
C GLN A 377 4.73 -13.82 -14.22
N SER A 378 3.55 -14.33 -13.85
CA SER A 378 2.37 -13.52 -13.54
C SER A 378 2.21 -13.23 -12.04
N VAL A 379 2.71 -14.10 -11.18
CA VAL A 379 2.58 -14.02 -9.71
C VAL A 379 3.89 -14.38 -9.03
N VAL A 380 4.10 -13.82 -7.84
CA VAL A 380 5.22 -14.18 -6.96
C VAL A 380 4.87 -15.35 -6.06
N ARG A 381 3.58 -15.43 -5.66
CA ARG A 381 3.04 -16.49 -4.80
C ARG A 381 1.59 -16.80 -5.16
N ASP A 382 1.19 -18.03 -4.89
CA ASP A 382 -0.18 -18.48 -5.16
C ASP A 382 -1.17 -18.06 -4.07
N VAL A 383 -0.67 -17.83 -2.85
CA VAL A 383 -1.47 -17.53 -1.67
C VAL A 383 -1.03 -16.22 -1.04
N VAL A 384 -2.00 -15.39 -0.71
CA VAL A 384 -1.79 -14.21 0.14
C VAL A 384 -2.63 -14.32 1.41
N TYR A 385 -2.01 -13.97 2.54
CA TYR A 385 -2.57 -13.99 3.88
C TYR A 385 -2.65 -12.57 4.45
N GLY A 386 -3.71 -12.28 5.18
CA GLY A 386 -3.89 -11.00 5.86
C GLY A 386 -4.43 -11.16 7.27
N VAL A 387 -4.05 -10.22 8.14
CA VAL A 387 -4.46 -10.19 9.55
C VAL A 387 -4.83 -8.79 9.99
N TYR A 388 -5.87 -8.69 10.82
CA TYR A 388 -6.11 -7.49 11.62
C TYR A 388 -6.64 -7.89 13.00
N ASN A 389 -5.88 -7.54 14.06
CA ASN A 389 -6.29 -7.78 15.44
C ASN A 389 -6.01 -6.57 16.36
N GLY A 390 -5.95 -5.37 15.79
CA GLY A 390 -5.69 -4.14 16.52
C GLY A 390 -6.77 -3.78 17.54
N GLY A 391 -6.70 -4.33 18.73
CA GLY A 391 -7.62 -4.08 19.83
C GLY A 391 -8.69 -5.15 20.03
N THR A 392 -8.78 -6.13 19.15
CA THR A 392 -9.68 -7.29 19.27
C THR A 392 -8.90 -8.56 18.93
N LYS A 393 -9.08 -9.62 19.75
CA LYS A 393 -8.31 -10.87 19.64
C LYS A 393 -9.25 -12.06 19.67
N PRO A 394 -8.98 -13.05 18.82
CA PRO A 394 -7.88 -13.21 17.84
C PRO A 394 -7.99 -12.25 16.65
N GLY A 395 -9.15 -11.65 16.36
CA GLY A 395 -9.35 -10.64 15.34
C GLY A 395 -9.75 -11.20 13.98
N MET A 396 -9.37 -10.53 12.90
CA MET A 396 -9.70 -10.91 11.54
C MET A 396 -8.52 -11.64 10.88
N ARG A 397 -8.85 -12.64 10.07
CA ARG A 397 -7.89 -13.34 9.19
C ARG A 397 -8.48 -13.48 7.81
N SER A 398 -7.63 -13.38 6.81
CA SER A 398 -8.01 -13.60 5.41
C SER A 398 -6.95 -14.42 4.69
N VAL A 399 -7.41 -15.23 3.75
CA VAL A 399 -6.55 -15.90 2.78
C VAL A 399 -7.19 -15.77 1.38
N LYS A 400 -6.35 -15.51 0.38
CA LYS A 400 -6.75 -15.50 -1.04
C LYS A 400 -5.88 -16.49 -1.81
N GLN A 401 -6.52 -17.29 -2.64
CA GLN A 401 -5.86 -18.16 -3.63
C GLN A 401 -6.63 -18.12 -4.94
N GLY A 402 -5.95 -17.78 -6.01
CA GLY A 402 -6.61 -17.51 -7.30
C GLY A 402 -7.71 -16.45 -7.13
N ASP A 403 -8.90 -16.75 -7.64
CA ASP A 403 -10.06 -15.88 -7.53
C ASP A 403 -10.81 -15.98 -6.19
N TRP A 404 -10.45 -16.93 -5.34
CA TRP A 404 -11.17 -17.18 -4.10
C TRP A 404 -10.54 -16.49 -2.90
N LYS A 405 -11.40 -15.90 -2.07
CA LYS A 405 -11.01 -15.22 -0.84
C LYS A 405 -11.91 -15.64 0.31
N LEU A 406 -11.29 -15.99 1.42
CA LEU A 406 -11.93 -16.24 2.71
C LEU A 406 -11.57 -15.11 3.67
N VAL A 407 -12.56 -14.58 4.38
CA VAL A 407 -12.37 -13.67 5.51
C VAL A 407 -13.08 -14.25 6.72
N LYS A 408 -12.39 -14.31 7.85
CA LYS A 408 -12.95 -14.74 9.12
C LYS A 408 -12.81 -13.64 10.17
N PHE A 409 -13.90 -13.41 10.89
CA PHE A 409 -13.98 -12.48 11.99
C PHE A 409 -14.20 -13.24 13.28
N ASP A 410 -13.28 -13.16 14.24
CA ASP A 410 -13.41 -13.64 15.62
C ASP A 410 -13.05 -12.46 16.51
N VAL A 411 -14.01 -11.58 16.70
CA VAL A 411 -13.80 -10.22 17.19
C VAL A 411 -14.66 -9.93 18.41
N LEU A 412 -14.37 -8.82 19.09
CA LEU A 412 -15.10 -8.37 20.29
C LEU A 412 -15.16 -9.46 21.38
N GLY A 413 -14.03 -10.14 21.63
CA GLY A 413 -13.96 -11.21 22.60
C GLY A 413 -14.75 -12.46 22.22
N GLY A 414 -14.94 -12.72 20.92
CA GLY A 414 -15.70 -13.87 20.40
C GLY A 414 -17.23 -13.67 20.39
N THR A 415 -17.72 -12.48 20.70
CA THR A 415 -19.15 -12.17 20.60
C THR A 415 -19.63 -12.04 19.16
N VAL A 416 -18.70 -11.76 18.22
CA VAL A 416 -18.94 -11.76 16.78
C VAL A 416 -17.99 -12.76 16.13
N ARG A 417 -18.58 -13.79 15.51
CA ARG A 417 -17.91 -14.81 14.72
C ARG A 417 -18.59 -14.94 13.38
N GLU A 418 -17.93 -14.46 12.34
CA GLU A 418 -18.48 -14.41 11.00
C GLU A 418 -17.48 -14.98 10.02
N THR A 419 -17.99 -15.62 8.96
CA THR A 419 -17.21 -16.16 7.85
C THR A 419 -17.77 -15.61 6.55
N GLN A 420 -16.89 -15.04 5.73
CA GLN A 420 -17.24 -14.56 4.40
C GLN A 420 -16.37 -15.24 3.35
N LEU A 421 -17.01 -15.74 2.32
CA LEU A 421 -16.37 -16.40 1.17
C LEU A 421 -16.77 -15.68 -0.11
N PHE A 422 -15.79 -15.28 -0.90
CA PHE A 422 -16.02 -14.57 -2.16
C PHE A 422 -15.26 -15.23 -3.31
N ASN A 423 -15.89 -15.25 -4.49
CA ASN A 423 -15.21 -15.40 -5.76
C ASN A 423 -14.98 -13.98 -6.33
N LEU A 424 -13.76 -13.48 -6.29
CA LEU A 424 -13.41 -12.10 -6.66
C LEU A 424 -13.55 -11.82 -8.17
N ARG A 425 -13.53 -12.86 -9.03
CA ARG A 425 -13.81 -12.70 -10.46
C ARG A 425 -15.27 -12.39 -10.69
N GLU A 426 -16.17 -13.05 -9.96
CA GLU A 426 -17.60 -12.90 -10.08
C GLU A 426 -18.14 -11.77 -9.20
N ASN A 427 -17.50 -11.51 -8.07
CA ASN A 427 -17.86 -10.50 -7.09
C ASN A 427 -16.65 -9.64 -6.68
N PRO A 428 -16.10 -8.80 -7.58
CA PRO A 428 -14.89 -8.02 -7.33
C PRO A 428 -15.06 -6.94 -6.24
N HIS A 429 -16.31 -6.54 -5.97
CA HIS A 429 -16.65 -5.56 -4.94
C HIS A 429 -16.98 -6.20 -3.59
N GLU A 430 -16.91 -7.53 -3.49
CA GLU A 430 -17.22 -8.29 -2.26
C GLU A 430 -18.62 -7.97 -1.72
N PHE A 431 -19.61 -7.79 -2.62
CA PHE A 431 -20.99 -7.55 -2.21
C PHE A 431 -21.48 -8.63 -1.24
N VAL A 432 -22.20 -8.19 -0.21
CA VAL A 432 -22.88 -9.02 0.77
C VAL A 432 -24.39 -8.81 0.66
N GLU A 433 -25.19 -9.53 1.42
CA GLU A 433 -26.66 -9.53 1.32
C GLU A 433 -27.26 -8.11 1.38
N GLN A 434 -26.71 -7.25 2.22
CA GLN A 434 -27.22 -5.89 2.44
C GLN A 434 -27.17 -5.02 1.18
N HIS A 435 -26.22 -5.26 0.27
CA HIS A 435 -26.11 -4.49 -0.98
C HIS A 435 -27.26 -4.74 -1.96
N HIS A 436 -28.03 -5.82 -1.77
CA HIS A 436 -29.21 -6.12 -2.59
C HIS A 436 -30.47 -5.39 -2.13
N ALA A 437 -30.42 -4.62 -1.03
CA ALA A 437 -31.58 -3.87 -0.54
C ALA A 437 -32.02 -2.81 -1.59
N PRO A 438 -33.33 -2.76 -1.94
CA PRO A 438 -33.81 -1.84 -2.97
C PRO A 438 -33.43 -0.38 -2.73
N ALA A 439 -33.42 0.06 -1.48
CA ALA A 439 -33.02 1.43 -1.11
C ALA A 439 -31.55 1.71 -1.45
N LEU A 440 -30.64 0.74 -1.27
CA LEU A 440 -29.24 0.88 -1.61
C LEU A 440 -29.00 0.82 -3.11
N VAL A 441 -29.71 -0.05 -3.82
CA VAL A 441 -29.69 -0.09 -5.28
C VAL A 441 -30.13 1.25 -5.87
N ALA A 442 -31.22 1.84 -5.33
CA ALA A 442 -31.67 3.17 -5.75
C ALA A 442 -30.65 4.28 -5.44
N LEU A 443 -29.96 4.18 -4.31
CA LEU A 443 -29.00 5.20 -3.86
C LEU A 443 -27.68 5.15 -4.64
N THR A 444 -27.13 3.93 -4.86
CA THR A 444 -25.84 3.73 -5.53
C THR A 444 -25.96 3.64 -7.05
N GLY A 445 -27.15 3.34 -7.57
CA GLY A 445 -27.36 3.00 -8.98
C GLY A 445 -26.78 1.64 -9.38
N VAL A 446 -26.34 0.82 -8.42
CA VAL A 446 -25.72 -0.49 -8.66
C VAL A 446 -26.67 -1.62 -8.25
N THR A 447 -26.97 -2.51 -9.17
CA THR A 447 -27.75 -3.72 -8.90
C THR A 447 -26.79 -4.92 -8.91
N PRO A 448 -26.42 -5.47 -7.73
CA PRO A 448 -25.60 -6.66 -7.69
C PRO A 448 -26.34 -7.86 -8.31
N ALA A 449 -25.61 -8.70 -9.05
CA ALA A 449 -26.17 -9.96 -9.55
C ALA A 449 -26.50 -10.91 -8.38
N ALA A 450 -27.49 -11.79 -8.55
CA ALA A 450 -28.00 -12.65 -7.48
C ALA A 450 -26.92 -13.51 -6.79
N HIS A 451 -25.86 -13.87 -7.50
CA HIS A 451 -24.74 -14.65 -6.95
C HIS A 451 -23.65 -13.78 -6.25
N GLN A 452 -23.68 -12.45 -6.41
CA GLN A 452 -22.72 -11.54 -5.81
C GLN A 452 -23.09 -11.28 -4.34
N ARG A 453 -22.76 -12.21 -3.49
CA ARG A 453 -23.04 -12.19 -2.05
C ARG A 453 -22.02 -13.01 -1.28
N ASN A 454 -22.11 -13.05 0.04
CA ASN A 454 -21.34 -13.97 0.85
C ASN A 454 -21.72 -15.43 0.52
N LEU A 455 -20.75 -16.24 0.09
CA LEU A 455 -20.96 -17.64 -0.33
C LEU A 455 -20.69 -18.64 0.79
N ALA A 456 -20.27 -18.21 1.98
CA ALA A 456 -19.86 -19.11 3.08
C ALA A 456 -20.97 -20.06 3.56
N THR A 457 -22.23 -19.66 3.46
CA THR A 457 -23.37 -20.50 3.85
C THR A 457 -24.00 -21.26 2.69
N ASN A 458 -23.48 -21.10 1.46
CA ASN A 458 -24.03 -21.79 0.29
C ASN A 458 -23.47 -23.22 0.21
N PRO A 459 -24.31 -24.28 0.30
CA PRO A 459 -23.85 -25.67 0.26
C PRO A 459 -23.04 -26.02 -0.98
N ARG A 460 -23.28 -25.36 -2.11
CA ARG A 460 -22.53 -25.58 -3.36
C ARG A 460 -21.05 -25.22 -3.24
N HIS A 461 -20.69 -24.39 -2.29
CA HIS A 461 -19.31 -23.93 -2.05
C HIS A 461 -18.70 -24.50 -0.75
N ALA A 462 -19.36 -25.47 -0.09
CA ALA A 462 -18.89 -26.05 1.17
C ALA A 462 -17.47 -26.68 1.03
N ALA A 463 -17.19 -27.37 -0.07
CA ALA A 463 -15.85 -27.92 -0.33
C ALA A 463 -14.78 -26.82 -0.49
N LYS A 464 -15.10 -25.74 -1.20
CA LYS A 464 -14.18 -24.60 -1.36
C LYS A 464 -13.97 -23.86 -0.05
N LEU A 465 -14.99 -23.72 0.77
CA LEU A 465 -14.87 -23.14 2.12
C LEU A 465 -13.92 -23.97 2.98
N ALA A 466 -14.11 -25.29 3.03
CA ALA A 466 -13.25 -26.19 3.81
C ALA A 466 -11.78 -26.15 3.33
N GLU A 467 -11.56 -26.12 2.00
CA GLU A 467 -10.22 -25.95 1.41
C GLU A 467 -9.54 -24.68 1.89
N LEU A 468 -10.22 -23.53 1.82
CA LEU A 468 -9.63 -22.24 2.23
C LEU A 468 -9.50 -22.11 3.75
N GLU A 469 -10.35 -22.75 4.55
CA GLU A 469 -10.17 -22.80 6.00
C GLU A 469 -8.91 -23.62 6.38
N ALA A 470 -8.67 -24.74 5.71
CA ALA A 470 -7.42 -25.51 5.89
C ALA A 470 -6.19 -24.71 5.42
N LEU A 471 -6.29 -24.03 4.29
CA LEU A 471 -5.24 -23.16 3.76
C LEU A 471 -4.95 -22.00 4.73
N LEU A 472 -5.97 -21.34 5.27
CA LEU A 472 -5.82 -20.27 6.25
C LEU A 472 -5.06 -20.76 7.49
N LEU A 473 -5.40 -21.93 8.02
CA LEU A 473 -4.68 -22.51 9.17
C LEU A 473 -3.23 -22.82 8.82
N SER A 474 -2.97 -23.34 7.61
CA SER A 474 -1.59 -23.58 7.14
C SER A 474 -0.77 -22.29 7.06
N GLU A 475 -1.32 -21.21 6.52
CA GLU A 475 -0.65 -19.91 6.44
C GLU A 475 -0.43 -19.29 7.83
N MET A 476 -1.40 -19.39 8.75
CA MET A 476 -1.24 -18.94 10.13
C MET A 476 -0.07 -19.65 10.82
N ARG A 477 0.07 -20.99 10.62
CA ARG A 477 1.19 -21.76 11.15
C ARG A 477 2.52 -21.37 10.51
N ARG A 478 2.56 -21.28 9.19
CA ARG A 478 3.76 -20.94 8.42
C ARG A 478 4.34 -19.56 8.78
N LEU A 479 3.45 -18.63 9.16
CA LEU A 479 3.80 -17.24 9.44
C LEU A 479 3.93 -16.96 10.94
N ASP A 480 3.91 -17.98 11.79
CA ASP A 480 4.02 -17.87 13.25
C ASP A 480 2.93 -16.99 13.87
N ASP A 481 1.69 -17.07 13.33
CA ASP A 481 0.54 -16.36 13.90
C ASP A 481 0.28 -16.88 15.33
N PRO A 482 0.36 -16.02 16.36
CA PRO A 482 0.23 -16.47 17.74
C PRO A 482 -1.20 -16.83 18.16
N TRP A 483 -2.17 -16.71 17.25
CA TRP A 483 -3.58 -16.88 17.55
C TRP A 483 -4.20 -18.06 16.81
N ARG A 484 -5.35 -18.54 17.32
CA ARG A 484 -6.24 -19.50 16.65
C ARG A 484 -7.65 -18.93 16.64
N LEU A 485 -8.39 -19.24 15.58
CA LEU A 485 -9.81 -18.91 15.46
C LEU A 485 -10.67 -20.00 16.09
N TRP A 486 -11.89 -19.67 16.42
CA TRP A 486 -12.84 -20.53 17.17
C TRP A 486 -13.07 -21.93 16.58
N ASN A 487 -12.97 -22.09 15.26
CA ASN A 487 -13.23 -23.37 14.58
C ASN A 487 -11.96 -24.10 14.14
N GLN A 488 -10.80 -23.65 14.59
CA GLN A 488 -9.53 -24.31 14.31
C GLN A 488 -9.17 -25.28 15.42
N PRO A 489 -8.44 -26.37 15.11
CA PRO A 489 -8.05 -27.37 16.12
C PRO A 489 -7.10 -26.74 17.15
N THR A 490 -7.32 -27.14 18.42
CA THR A 490 -6.38 -26.87 19.51
C THR A 490 -5.35 -27.99 19.52
N ASP A 491 -4.31 -27.84 18.73
CA ASP A 491 -3.29 -28.87 18.50
C ASP A 491 -2.03 -28.69 19.37
N GLY A 492 -2.14 -27.92 20.45
CA GLY A 492 -1.02 -27.62 21.36
C GLY A 492 0.02 -26.64 20.76
N LEU A 493 -0.17 -26.21 19.55
CA LEU A 493 0.66 -25.21 18.92
C LEU A 493 0.24 -23.82 19.41
N THR A 494 1.03 -23.31 20.34
CA THR A 494 1.03 -21.94 20.89
C THR A 494 -0.27 -21.52 21.58
N PRO A 495 -0.35 -21.45 22.89
CA PRO A 495 -1.39 -20.70 23.56
C PRO A 495 -1.34 -19.24 23.10
N PRO A 496 -2.48 -18.55 23.03
CA PRO A 496 -2.48 -17.13 22.69
C PRO A 496 -1.54 -16.40 23.65
N LEU A 497 -0.64 -15.58 23.11
CA LEU A 497 0.21 -14.72 23.92
C LEU A 497 -0.71 -13.88 24.81
N GLU A 498 -0.52 -13.95 26.12
CA GLU A 498 -1.25 -13.10 27.04
C GLU A 498 -1.02 -11.64 26.65
N ALA A 499 -2.10 -10.87 26.53
CA ALA A 499 -1.99 -9.45 26.28
C ALA A 499 -1.17 -8.83 27.42
N PRO A 500 -0.18 -7.93 27.14
CA PRO A 500 0.39 -7.11 28.19
C PRO A 500 -0.77 -6.46 28.95
N ALA A 501 -0.78 -6.61 30.27
CA ALA A 501 -1.80 -6.01 31.13
C ALA A 501 -1.91 -4.53 30.75
N ALA A 502 -3.13 -4.06 30.48
CA ALA A 502 -3.38 -2.67 30.12
C ALA A 502 -2.76 -1.81 31.23
N LYS A 503 -1.75 -1.00 30.86
CA LYS A 503 -1.18 -0.01 31.77
C LYS A 503 -2.33 0.85 32.24
N GLY A 504 -2.70 0.73 33.51
CA GLY A 504 -3.80 1.46 34.10
C GLY A 504 -3.65 2.95 33.79
N LYS A 505 -4.72 3.58 33.35
CA LYS A 505 -4.78 5.03 33.21
C LYS A 505 -4.31 5.62 34.54
N LYS A 506 -3.18 6.33 34.55
CA LYS A 506 -2.85 7.20 35.68
C LYS A 506 -4.01 8.13 35.86
N GLN A 507 -4.76 7.96 36.95
CA GLN A 507 -5.74 8.93 37.37
C GLN A 507 -5.01 10.27 37.49
N ALA A 508 -5.48 11.25 36.74
CA ALA A 508 -5.08 12.63 36.95
C ALA A 508 -5.47 12.98 38.40
N LYS A 509 -4.48 13.25 39.22
CA LYS A 509 -4.71 13.86 40.53
C LYS A 509 -5.18 15.27 40.29
N SER A 510 -6.36 15.55 40.85
CA SER A 510 -6.99 16.85 40.99
C SER A 510 -6.03 17.92 41.50
#